data_d7fbca4f92d7dda08a7766ef6c8d1221
#
_entry.id   d7fbca4f92d7dda08a7766ef6c8d1221
#
_cell.length_a   1.000
_cell.length_b   1.000
_cell.length_c   1.000
_cell.angle_alpha   90.00
_cell.angle_beta   90.00
_cell.angle_gamma   90.00
#
_symmetry.space_group_name_H-M   'P 1'
#
loop_
_entity.id
_entity.type
_entity.pdbx_description
1 polymer ?
#
loop_
_entity_poly.entity_id
_entity_poly.type
_entity_poly.pdbx_seq_one_letter_code
_entity_poly.pdbx_strand_id
1 'polypeptide(L)'
;MHLNKKAEVNMPNTYSQLYIQIVFAVKGRACFIKESFREELQKYISGIIAEKKQKLYAIYCMPDHTHIFVSLKPNIAISDLTRDIKANSSTFIKDKKWVNESFSWQEGFGAFSYSHSSLES
;
A
#
# COMPACT_ATOMS: atom_id res chain seq x y z
N MET A 1 4.10 -1.55 -32.85
CA MET A 1 3.72 -1.51 -32.21
C MET A 1 3.09 -1.77 -32.36
N HIS A 2 3.30 -2.15 -32.76
CA HIS A 2 2.71 -2.22 -32.60
C HIS A 2 2.15 -2.00 -32.68
N LEU A 3 2.49 -1.73 -33.09
CA LEU A 3 1.97 -1.43 -32.71
C LEU A 3 1.48 -1.53 -32.93
N ASN A 4 1.59 -1.21 -33.27
CA ASN A 4 1.16 -1.17 -32.91
C ASN A 4 0.74 -1.29 -32.96
N LYS A 5 0.77 -1.07 -33.08
CA LYS A 5 0.50 -1.00 -32.59
C LYS A 5 0.06 -0.89 -32.32
N LYS A 6 0.24 -0.58 -32.84
CA LYS A 6 -0.04 -0.40 -32.19
C LYS A 6 -0.51 -0.20 -31.71
N ALA A 7 -0.39 0.07 -32.42
CA ALA A 7 -0.66 0.34 -31.54
C ALA A 7 -1.03 0.41 -31.20
N GLU A 8 -0.98 0.67 -31.33
CA GLU A 8 -1.22 0.77 -30.58
C GLU A 8 -1.66 0.93 -30.03
N VAL A 9 -1.64 1.20 -30.42
CA VAL A 9 -1.89 1.45 -29.72
C VAL A 9 -2.46 1.61 -29.06
N ASN A 10 -2.46 1.77 -28.89
CA ASN A 10 -2.90 1.86 -28.26
C ASN A 10 -3.26 1.61 -27.49
N MET A 11 -3.22 1.40 -27.26
CA MET A 11 -3.39 1.14 -26.33
C MET A 11 -3.13 1.28 -25.49
N PRO A 12 -3.07 1.16 -25.37
CA PRO A 12 -2.62 1.38 -24.49
C PRO A 12 -2.55 1.69 -23.15
N ASN A 13 -2.64 2.19 -22.61
CA ASN A 13 -2.73 2.69 -21.36
C ASN A 13 -3.06 1.70 -20.37
N THR A 14 -3.65 0.76 -20.71
CA THR A 14 -3.92 -0.41 -19.96
C THR A 14 -2.66 -1.01 -19.40
N TYR A 15 -1.60 -0.75 -20.08
CA TYR A 15 -0.33 -1.37 -19.74
C TYR A 15 0.55 -0.50 -18.92
N SER A 16 0.04 0.66 -18.52
CA SER A 16 0.81 1.59 -17.71
C SER A 16 0.61 1.26 -16.26
N GLN A 17 1.16 0.13 -15.82
CA GLN A 17 1.09 -0.26 -14.42
C GLN A 17 2.38 0.12 -13.73
N LEU A 18 2.22 0.73 -12.56
CA LEU A 18 3.34 1.05 -11.69
C LEU A 18 3.38 0.04 -10.57
N TYR A 19 4.54 -0.57 -10.38
CA TYR A 19 4.78 -1.47 -9.26
C TYR A 19 5.50 -0.66 -8.19
N ILE A 20 4.86 -0.50 -7.05
CA ILE A 20 5.31 0.41 -6.01
C ILE A 20 5.39 -0.31 -4.69
N GLN A 21 6.49 -0.12 -3.97
CA GLN A 21 6.56 -0.50 -2.57
C GLN A 21 6.35 0.75 -1.74
N ILE A 22 5.35 0.71 -0.88
CA ILE A 22 5.03 1.82 0.02
C ILE A 22 5.44 1.39 1.43
N VAL A 23 6.13 2.28 2.14
CA VAL A 23 6.58 2.01 3.51
C VAL A 23 6.20 3.20 4.38
N PHE A 24 5.56 2.93 5.51
CA PHE A 24 5.28 3.98 6.48
C PHE A 24 5.41 3.41 7.89
N ALA A 25 5.74 4.28 8.83
CA ALA A 25 6.14 3.88 10.17
C ALA A 25 5.12 4.34 11.21
N VAL A 26 5.10 3.63 12.34
CA VAL A 26 4.40 4.09 13.54
C VAL A 26 5.13 5.33 14.05
N LYS A 27 4.39 6.30 14.54
CA LYS A 27 4.97 7.55 15.04
C LYS A 27 5.99 7.24 16.11
N GLY A 28 7.18 7.84 15.97
CA GLY A 28 8.28 7.61 16.89
C GLY A 28 8.86 6.22 16.82
N ARG A 29 8.50 5.44 15.79
CA ARG A 29 8.95 4.06 15.61
C ARG A 29 8.58 3.18 16.80
N ALA A 30 7.49 3.49 17.51
CA ALA A 30 7.02 2.65 18.61
C ALA A 30 6.54 1.30 18.07
N CYS A 31 6.86 0.24 18.78
CA CYS A 31 6.51 -1.13 18.35
C CYS A 31 5.11 -1.49 18.79
N PHE A 32 4.12 -0.78 18.26
CA PHE A 32 2.72 -0.95 18.64
C PHE A 32 1.98 -2.02 17.84
N ILE A 33 2.54 -2.45 16.69
CA ILE A 33 1.88 -3.47 15.88
C ILE A 33 2.32 -4.83 16.36
N LYS A 34 1.43 -5.47 17.14
CA LYS A 34 1.75 -6.74 17.78
C LYS A 34 1.36 -7.90 16.89
N GLU A 35 2.06 -9.00 17.07
CA GLU A 35 1.83 -10.20 16.27
C GLU A 35 0.39 -10.69 16.41
N SER A 36 -0.21 -10.48 17.59
CA SER A 36 -1.55 -11.00 17.86
C SER A 36 -2.62 -10.41 16.94
N PHE A 37 -2.41 -9.20 16.40
CA PHE A 37 -3.42 -8.61 15.51
C PHE A 37 -2.86 -8.24 14.14
N ARG A 38 -1.63 -8.61 13.87
CA ARG A 38 -0.98 -8.26 12.61
C ARG A 38 -1.77 -8.75 11.39
N GLU A 39 -2.22 -9.99 11.43
CA GLU A 39 -2.91 -10.58 10.29
C GLU A 39 -4.23 -9.87 10.02
N GLU A 40 -4.96 -9.54 11.07
CA GLU A 40 -6.23 -8.86 10.91
C GLU A 40 -6.04 -7.46 10.34
N LEU A 41 -4.99 -6.77 10.80
CA LEU A 41 -4.65 -5.45 10.28
C LEU A 41 -4.28 -5.54 8.80
N GLN A 42 -3.50 -6.53 8.43
CA GLN A 42 -3.10 -6.72 7.04
C GLN A 42 -4.31 -6.99 6.16
N LYS A 43 -5.27 -7.77 6.64
CA LYS A 43 -6.49 -8.03 5.89
C LYS A 43 -7.32 -6.77 5.71
N TYR A 44 -7.37 -5.95 6.75
CA TYR A 44 -8.12 -4.69 6.68
C TYR A 44 -7.52 -3.77 5.62
N ILE A 45 -6.21 -3.61 5.63
CA ILE A 45 -5.52 -2.77 4.65
C ILE A 45 -5.69 -3.33 3.25
N SER A 46 -5.63 -4.66 3.11
CA SER A 46 -5.85 -5.32 1.82
C SER A 46 -7.23 -4.98 1.26
N GLY A 47 -8.23 -4.92 2.14
CA GLY A 47 -9.59 -4.56 1.74
C GLY A 47 -9.68 -3.15 1.21
N ILE A 48 -8.95 -2.20 1.83
CA ILE A 48 -8.93 -0.82 1.36
C ILE A 48 -8.37 -0.75 -0.05
N ILE A 49 -7.26 -1.45 -0.27
CA ILE A 49 -6.58 -1.44 -1.57
C ILE A 49 -7.48 -2.04 -2.65
N ALA A 50 -8.15 -3.14 -2.33
CA ALA A 50 -9.06 -3.79 -3.27
C ALA A 50 -10.25 -2.90 -3.58
N GLU A 51 -10.77 -2.21 -2.58
CA GLU A 51 -11.91 -1.31 -2.77
C GLU A 51 -11.56 -0.18 -3.72
N LYS A 52 -10.31 0.25 -3.72
CA LYS A 52 -9.84 1.29 -4.62
C LYS A 52 -9.42 0.73 -5.97
N LYS A 53 -9.70 -0.56 -6.22
CA LYS A 53 -9.45 -1.22 -7.49
C LYS A 53 -7.97 -1.29 -7.85
N GLN A 54 -7.12 -1.32 -6.86
CA GLN A 54 -5.69 -1.53 -7.06
C GLN A 54 -5.35 -2.97 -6.72
N LYS A 55 -4.19 -3.43 -7.16
CA LYS A 55 -3.81 -4.83 -6.94
C LYS A 55 -2.69 -4.92 -5.91
N LEU A 56 -2.96 -5.67 -4.86
CA LEU A 56 -1.98 -5.93 -3.81
C LEU A 56 -1.22 -7.21 -4.13
N TYR A 57 0.11 -7.12 -4.08
CA TYR A 57 0.96 -8.30 -4.25
C TYR A 57 1.45 -8.82 -2.92
N ALA A 58 1.77 -7.94 -2.00
CA ALA A 58 2.27 -8.37 -0.70
C ALA A 58 2.08 -7.25 0.30
N ILE A 59 1.86 -7.64 1.56
CA ILE A 59 1.79 -6.68 2.66
C ILE A 59 2.40 -7.36 3.88
N TYR A 60 3.16 -6.59 4.64
CA TYR A 60 3.69 -7.09 5.90
C TYR A 60 3.79 -5.95 6.90
N CYS A 61 3.10 -6.13 8.03
CA CYS A 61 3.13 -5.16 9.11
C CYS A 61 4.17 -5.58 10.13
N MET A 62 5.30 -4.90 10.11
CA MET A 62 6.34 -5.07 11.13
C MET A 62 5.88 -4.37 12.41
N PRO A 63 6.53 -4.64 13.55
CA PRO A 63 6.09 -4.00 14.80
C PRO A 63 6.03 -2.48 14.75
N ASP A 64 6.92 -1.82 14.02
CA ASP A 64 7.00 -0.37 14.01
C ASP A 64 6.82 0.24 12.63
N HIS A 65 6.51 -0.56 11.61
CA HIS A 65 6.30 -0.03 10.26
C HIS A 65 5.61 -1.07 9.38
N THR A 66 5.15 -0.63 8.22
CA THR A 66 4.38 -1.47 7.30
C THR A 66 4.95 -1.34 5.90
N HIS A 67 5.06 -2.48 5.22
CA HIS A 67 5.46 -2.57 3.82
C HIS A 67 4.27 -3.02 3.00
N ILE A 68 4.00 -2.33 1.89
CA ILE A 68 2.91 -2.69 0.98
C ILE A 68 3.46 -2.68 -0.43
N PHE A 69 3.30 -3.79 -1.14
CA PHE A 69 3.73 -3.90 -2.53
C PHE A 69 2.51 -4.01 -3.41
N VAL A 70 2.29 -3.00 -4.26
CA VAL A 70 1.08 -2.88 -5.06
C VAL A 70 1.43 -2.55 -6.49
N SER A 71 0.49 -2.82 -7.41
CA SER A 71 0.53 -2.19 -8.71
C SER A 71 -0.60 -1.19 -8.77
N LEU A 72 -0.30 0.00 -9.29
CA LEU A 72 -1.25 1.09 -9.33
C LEU A 72 -1.71 1.35 -10.75
N LYS A 73 -3.00 1.56 -10.90
CA LYS A 73 -3.58 2.07 -12.15
C LYS A 73 -3.40 3.57 -12.21
N PRO A 74 -3.42 4.14 -13.41
CA PRO A 74 -3.18 5.59 -13.54
C PRO A 74 -4.24 6.47 -12.87
N ASN A 75 -5.34 5.89 -12.44
CA ASN A 75 -6.46 6.68 -11.91
C ASN A 75 -6.32 7.05 -10.44
N ILE A 76 -5.21 6.71 -9.79
CA ILE A 76 -5.03 7.05 -8.39
C ILE A 76 -3.59 7.48 -8.15
N ALA A 77 -3.43 8.48 -7.29
CA ALA A 77 -2.10 8.93 -6.88
C ALA A 77 -1.63 8.13 -5.68
N ILE A 78 -0.32 7.88 -5.62
CA ILE A 78 0.28 7.14 -4.50
C ILE A 78 -0.04 7.84 -3.18
N SER A 79 0.05 9.17 -3.16
CA SER A 79 -0.19 9.93 -1.94
C SER A 79 -1.63 9.77 -1.46
N ASP A 80 -2.59 9.73 -2.38
CA ASP A 80 -3.99 9.58 -2.01
C ASP A 80 -4.26 8.19 -1.45
N LEU A 81 -3.72 7.17 -2.08
CA LEU A 81 -3.87 5.81 -1.60
C LEU A 81 -3.27 5.65 -0.21
N THR A 82 -2.04 6.15 -0.03
CA THR A 82 -1.34 6.02 1.24
C THR A 82 -2.07 6.78 2.34
N ARG A 83 -2.55 7.99 2.03
CA ARG A 83 -3.32 8.79 2.99
C ARG A 83 -4.54 8.01 3.48
N ASP A 84 -5.29 7.43 2.56
CA ASP A 84 -6.50 6.70 2.91
C ASP A 84 -6.19 5.44 3.71
N ILE A 85 -5.14 4.73 3.36
CA ILE A 85 -4.72 3.55 4.12
C ILE A 85 -4.36 3.94 5.54
N LYS A 86 -3.57 5.01 5.70
CA LYS A 86 -3.12 5.43 7.03
C LYS A 86 -4.28 5.92 7.87
N ALA A 87 -5.16 6.74 7.31
CA ALA A 87 -6.28 7.29 8.06
C ALA A 87 -7.22 6.18 8.53
N ASN A 88 -7.60 5.30 7.63
CA ASN A 88 -8.57 4.26 7.96
C ASN A 88 -7.99 3.19 8.87
N SER A 89 -6.75 2.79 8.65
CA SER A 89 -6.13 1.78 9.51
C SER A 89 -5.86 2.32 10.91
N SER A 90 -5.54 3.61 11.03
CA SER A 90 -5.38 4.22 12.35
C SER A 90 -6.70 4.16 13.13
N THR A 91 -7.79 4.53 12.49
CA THR A 91 -9.12 4.46 13.11
C THR A 91 -9.46 3.02 13.49
N PHE A 92 -9.16 2.08 12.60
CA PHE A 92 -9.43 0.67 12.84
C PHE A 92 -8.69 0.16 14.09
N ILE A 93 -7.41 0.51 14.20
CA ILE A 93 -6.61 0.10 15.36
C ILE A 93 -7.18 0.69 16.64
N LYS A 94 -7.59 1.95 16.60
CA LYS A 94 -8.16 2.62 17.77
C LYS A 94 -9.51 2.00 18.15
N ASP A 95 -10.35 1.72 17.18
CA ASP A 95 -11.67 1.14 17.44
C ASP A 95 -11.54 -0.25 18.05
N LYS A 96 -10.55 -1.00 17.63
CA LYS A 96 -10.29 -2.33 18.17
C LYS A 96 -9.65 -2.28 19.55
N LYS A 97 -9.16 -1.12 19.95
CA LYS A 97 -8.48 -0.93 21.25
C LYS A 97 -7.28 -1.86 21.39
N TRP A 98 -6.58 -2.08 20.30
CA TRP A 98 -5.42 -2.95 20.27
C TRP A 98 -4.21 -2.33 20.93
N VAL A 99 -4.16 -1.00 21.03
CA VAL A 99 -3.04 -0.27 21.58
C VAL A 99 -3.58 0.61 22.69
N ASN A 100 -2.96 0.52 23.88
CA ASN A 100 -3.41 1.29 25.04
C ASN A 100 -3.04 2.75 24.93
N GLU A 101 -1.93 3.04 24.27
CA GLU A 101 -1.47 4.40 24.05
C GLU A 101 -2.17 5.00 22.83
N SER A 102 -2.01 6.30 22.68
CA SER A 102 -2.52 6.96 21.50
C SER A 102 -1.75 6.49 20.27
N PHE A 103 -2.45 5.91 19.31
CA PHE A 103 -1.83 5.39 18.10
C PHE A 103 -1.91 6.39 16.97
N SER A 104 -0.81 6.56 16.25
CA SER A 104 -0.82 7.26 14.97
C SER A 104 0.35 6.79 14.13
N TRP A 105 0.19 6.88 12.82
CA TRP A 105 1.30 6.68 11.91
C TRP A 105 2.14 7.94 11.86
N GLN A 106 3.43 7.76 11.61
CA GLN A 106 4.31 8.88 11.40
C GLN A 106 3.93 9.60 10.11
N GLU A 107 4.11 10.91 10.08
CA GLU A 107 3.85 11.69 8.89
C GLU A 107 4.76 11.25 7.75
N GLY A 108 4.20 11.23 6.53
CA GLY A 108 4.98 10.87 5.37
C GLY A 108 5.04 9.37 5.11
N PHE A 109 5.74 9.02 4.05
CA PHE A 109 5.92 7.63 3.66
C PHE A 109 7.05 7.55 2.65
N GLY A 110 7.63 6.34 2.50
CA GLY A 110 8.56 6.06 1.42
C GLY A 110 7.84 5.35 0.29
N ALA A 111 8.26 5.62 -0.94
CA ALA A 111 7.72 4.92 -2.09
C ALA A 111 8.84 4.62 -3.05
N PHE A 112 8.89 3.34 -3.51
CA PHE A 112 9.93 2.88 -4.40
C PHE A 112 9.27 2.19 -5.59
N SER A 113 9.60 2.61 -6.81
CA SER A 113 9.00 2.02 -7.99
C SER A 113 9.89 0.93 -8.57
N TYR A 114 9.26 -0.05 -9.20
CA TYR A 114 9.97 -1.16 -9.81
C TYR A 114 9.45 -1.35 -11.22
N SER A 115 10.34 -1.74 -12.12
CA SER A 115 9.94 -2.12 -13.46
C SER A 115 9.46 -3.56 -13.44
N HIS A 116 8.70 -3.94 -14.48
CA HIS A 116 8.21 -5.32 -14.59
C HIS A 116 9.37 -6.31 -14.64
N SER A 117 10.45 -5.96 -15.32
CA SER A 117 11.60 -6.85 -15.42
C SER A 117 12.27 -7.05 -14.07
N SER A 118 12.25 -6.03 -13.20
CA SER A 118 12.82 -6.16 -11.85
C SER A 118 12.05 -7.18 -11.03
N LEU A 119 10.74 -7.27 -11.24
CA LEU A 119 9.91 -8.21 -10.50
C LEU A 119 10.21 -9.64 -10.86
N GLU A 120 10.68 -9.88 -12.06
CA GLU A 120 10.94 -11.23 -12.53
C GLU A 120 12.32 -11.72 -12.13
N SER A 121 13.16 -10.85 -11.61
CA SER A 121 14.48 -11.24 -11.13
C SER A 121 14.38 -11.77 -9.69
#